data_62b6975dbf2f034fabe83d190687eff8
#
_entry.id   62b6975dbf2f034fabe83d190687eff8
#
_cell.length_a   1.000
_cell.length_b   1.000
_cell.length_c   1.000
_cell.angle_alpha   90.00
_cell.angle_beta   90.00
_cell.angle_gamma   90.00
#
_symmetry.space_group_name_H-M   'P 1'
#
loop_
_entity.id
_entity.type
_entity.pdbx_description
1 polymer ?
#
loop_
_entity_poly.entity_id
_entity_poly.type
_entity_poly.pdbx_seq_one_letter_code
_entity_poly.pdbx_strand_id
1 'polypeptide(L)'
;MAGKNIEKRAVQRMNAEAVEAEGVACATPRCATAPARILAALEVPALVAVPAVMVATAAAGLDVTAGLTLLVAVLAVGLLFASFEASRPPLRQLMPTAVLGATAAAGRVLFAPIPDVKPVSAIAIVAGAALGRRSGFVVGAVAALVSNFFFGQGSWTPWQMYAWGLVGYLGGVLADHGALKRRGVLYGWGFISALMYGAILNGYYVLGFVRPLTWPSILAAYAAGAPLDVVHGIATAAFLAAIWAPWGRAIRRVVAKYDLSTR
;
A
#
# COMPACT_ATOMS: atom_id res chain seq x y z
N MET A 1 -53.02 22.31 3.66
CA MET A 1 -51.66 22.04 4.18
C MET A 1 -51.07 20.73 3.67
N ALA A 2 -51.80 19.70 3.34
CA ALA A 2 -51.32 18.39 2.85
C ALA A 2 -50.62 18.42 1.48
N GLY A 3 -51.10 19.25 0.52
CA GLY A 3 -50.50 19.31 -0.83
C GLY A 3 -49.05 19.77 -0.91
N LYS A 4 -48.69 20.79 -0.10
CA LYS A 4 -47.27 21.28 -0.05
C LYS A 4 -46.26 20.29 0.51
N ASN A 5 -46.71 19.33 1.35
CA ASN A 5 -45.83 18.29 1.89
C ASN A 5 -45.58 17.15 0.89
N ILE A 6 -46.54 16.89 -0.01
CA ILE A 6 -46.39 15.87 -1.05
C ILE A 6 -45.41 16.38 -2.11
N GLU A 7 -45.56 17.64 -2.52
CA GLU A 7 -44.68 18.27 -3.50
C GLU A 7 -43.22 18.37 -3.01
N LYS A 8 -42.96 18.74 -1.74
CA LYS A 8 -41.64 18.74 -1.14
C LYS A 8 -40.99 17.34 -1.09
N ARG A 9 -41.79 16.30 -0.79
CA ARG A 9 -41.29 14.93 -0.78
C ARG A 9 -41.00 14.42 -2.19
N ALA A 10 -41.75 14.82 -3.21
CA ALA A 10 -41.49 14.48 -4.60
C ALA A 10 -40.19 15.13 -5.11
N VAL A 11 -39.96 16.42 -4.82
CA VAL A 11 -38.73 17.13 -5.17
C VAL A 11 -37.53 16.55 -4.43
N GLN A 12 -37.65 16.17 -3.16
CA GLN A 12 -36.57 15.50 -2.43
C GLN A 12 -36.21 14.12 -3.00
N ARG A 13 -37.23 13.34 -3.45
CA ARG A 13 -36.97 12.06 -4.11
C ARG A 13 -36.30 12.24 -5.47
N MET A 14 -36.77 13.17 -6.29
CA MET A 14 -36.14 13.47 -7.58
C MET A 14 -34.69 13.93 -7.42
N ASN A 15 -34.40 14.77 -6.43
CA ASN A 15 -33.04 15.20 -6.17
C ASN A 15 -32.16 14.05 -5.62
N ALA A 16 -32.73 13.16 -4.81
CA ALA A 16 -32.02 11.97 -4.33
C ALA A 16 -31.70 10.98 -5.48
N GLU A 17 -32.68 10.76 -6.36
CA GLU A 17 -32.52 9.92 -7.56
C GLU A 17 -31.52 10.53 -8.57
N ALA A 18 -31.51 11.87 -8.73
CA ALA A 18 -30.55 12.55 -9.57
C ALA A 18 -29.12 12.45 -9.02
N VAL A 19 -28.93 12.61 -7.70
CA VAL A 19 -27.63 12.44 -7.02
C VAL A 19 -27.18 10.98 -7.09
N GLU A 20 -28.11 10.04 -6.98
CA GLU A 20 -27.82 8.60 -7.10
C GLU A 20 -27.49 8.22 -8.55
N ALA A 21 -28.18 8.79 -9.53
CA ALA A 21 -27.91 8.61 -10.96
C ALA A 21 -26.55 9.22 -11.38
N GLU A 22 -26.20 10.42 -10.86
CA GLU A 22 -24.86 11.00 -11.06
C GLU A 22 -23.76 10.17 -10.38
N GLY A 23 -24.00 9.63 -9.18
CA GLY A 23 -23.08 8.74 -8.48
C GLY A 23 -22.85 7.42 -9.23
N VAL A 24 -23.89 6.85 -9.82
CA VAL A 24 -23.82 5.61 -10.62
C VAL A 24 -23.17 5.87 -11.99
N ALA A 25 -23.48 7.01 -12.64
CA ALA A 25 -22.88 7.37 -13.94
C ALA A 25 -21.37 7.62 -13.84
N CYS A 26 -20.86 8.05 -12.67
CA CYS A 26 -19.43 8.32 -12.44
C CYS A 26 -18.60 7.08 -12.05
N ALA A 27 -19.23 5.92 -11.86
CA ALA A 27 -18.57 4.66 -11.53
C ALA A 27 -17.90 3.95 -12.74
N THR A 28 -18.09 4.47 -13.96
CA THR A 28 -17.46 3.90 -15.15
C THR A 28 -16.07 4.51 -15.43
N PRO A 29 -15.11 3.76 -15.98
CA PRO A 29 -13.75 4.26 -16.32
C PRO A 29 -13.75 5.48 -17.25
N ARG A 30 -14.87 5.78 -17.88
CA ARG A 30 -15.04 6.92 -18.81
C ARG A 30 -15.22 8.27 -18.11
N CYS A 31 -15.55 8.29 -16.80
CA CYS A 31 -15.75 9.53 -16.03
C CYS A 31 -14.52 10.00 -15.25
N ALA A 32 -13.38 9.29 -15.35
CA ALA A 32 -12.16 9.75 -14.71
C ALA A 32 -11.70 11.08 -15.31
N THR A 33 -11.50 12.10 -14.47
CA THR A 33 -10.96 13.40 -14.88
C THR A 33 -9.57 13.24 -15.51
N ALA A 34 -9.19 14.16 -16.41
CA ALA A 34 -7.86 14.12 -17.06
C ALA A 34 -6.70 13.97 -16.03
N PRO A 35 -6.68 14.72 -14.92
CA PRO A 35 -5.63 14.54 -13.91
C PRO A 35 -5.64 13.15 -13.26
N ALA A 36 -6.80 12.54 -13.02
CA ALA A 36 -6.87 11.19 -12.46
C ALA A 36 -6.31 10.13 -13.42
N ARG A 37 -6.49 10.30 -14.74
CA ARG A 37 -5.90 9.41 -15.75
C ARG A 37 -4.38 9.55 -15.82
N ILE A 38 -3.88 10.78 -15.75
CA ILE A 38 -2.43 11.07 -15.76
C ILE A 38 -1.79 10.44 -14.52
N LEU A 39 -2.35 10.69 -13.33
CA LEU A 39 -1.85 10.11 -12.08
C LEU A 39 -1.84 8.58 -12.13
N ALA A 40 -2.91 7.96 -12.64
CA ALA A 40 -2.98 6.50 -12.81
C ALA A 40 -1.92 5.96 -13.78
N ALA A 41 -1.59 6.67 -14.84
CA ALA A 41 -0.54 6.29 -15.78
C ALA A 41 0.86 6.42 -15.19
N LEU A 42 1.05 7.35 -14.25
CA LEU A 42 2.32 7.60 -13.58
C LEU A 42 2.59 6.66 -12.37
N GLU A 43 1.60 5.89 -11.89
CA GLU A 43 1.78 4.98 -10.74
C GLU A 43 2.94 3.99 -10.95
N VAL A 44 2.92 3.24 -12.07
CA VAL A 44 3.94 2.25 -12.36
C VAL A 44 5.31 2.89 -12.60
N PRO A 45 5.45 3.94 -13.44
CA PRO A 45 6.70 4.69 -13.56
C PRO A 45 7.24 5.17 -12.20
N ALA A 46 6.41 5.72 -11.32
CA ALA A 46 6.85 6.18 -10.01
C ALA A 46 7.33 5.04 -9.10
N LEU A 47 6.64 3.91 -9.11
CA LEU A 47 7.06 2.73 -8.35
C LEU A 47 8.37 2.14 -8.87
N VAL A 48 8.61 2.18 -10.17
CA VAL A 48 9.86 1.67 -10.77
C VAL A 48 11.00 2.67 -10.61
N ALA A 49 10.72 3.97 -10.59
CA ALA A 49 11.74 5.01 -10.47
C ALA A 49 12.58 4.88 -9.20
N VAL A 50 11.98 4.48 -8.08
CA VAL A 50 12.70 4.36 -6.79
C VAL A 50 13.84 3.34 -6.88
N PRO A 51 13.63 2.05 -7.17
CA PRO A 51 14.72 1.08 -7.29
C PRO A 51 15.66 1.40 -8.47
N ALA A 52 15.14 1.97 -9.57
CA ALA A 52 15.98 2.35 -10.71
C ALA A 52 16.99 3.44 -10.34
N VAL A 53 16.54 4.49 -9.64
CA VAL A 53 17.44 5.57 -9.17
C VAL A 53 18.41 5.05 -8.11
N MET A 54 17.97 4.15 -7.20
CA MET A 54 18.88 3.51 -6.25
C MET A 54 20.03 2.78 -6.93
N VAL A 55 19.73 1.95 -7.94
CA VAL A 55 20.73 1.19 -8.67
C VAL A 55 21.62 2.11 -9.50
N ALA A 56 21.04 3.06 -10.23
CA ALA A 56 21.77 3.98 -11.09
C ALA A 56 22.74 4.85 -10.29
N THR A 57 22.31 5.41 -9.15
CA THR A 57 23.17 6.26 -8.31
C THR A 57 24.25 5.45 -7.59
N ALA A 58 23.94 4.24 -7.16
CA ALA A 58 24.93 3.32 -6.60
C ALA A 58 26.03 2.98 -7.63
N ALA A 59 25.61 2.68 -8.88
CA ALA A 59 26.55 2.38 -9.97
C ALA A 59 27.41 3.58 -10.38
N ALA A 60 26.86 4.79 -10.31
CA ALA A 60 27.55 6.02 -10.65
C ALA A 60 28.48 6.56 -9.55
N GLY A 61 28.41 6.02 -8.33
CA GLY A 61 29.25 6.44 -7.18
C GLY A 61 29.01 7.90 -6.76
N LEU A 62 27.79 8.44 -6.93
CA LEU A 62 27.47 9.83 -6.66
C LEU A 62 27.34 10.11 -5.15
N ASP A 63 27.98 11.14 -4.63
CA ASP A 63 27.90 11.54 -3.21
C ASP A 63 26.49 12.04 -2.79
N VAL A 64 25.71 12.53 -3.73
CA VAL A 64 24.33 13.03 -3.48
C VAL A 64 23.24 11.94 -3.49
N THR A 65 23.64 10.69 -3.58
CA THR A 65 22.75 9.52 -3.77
C THR A 65 21.64 9.43 -2.72
N ALA A 66 21.99 9.62 -1.44
CA ALA A 66 21.02 9.48 -0.34
C ALA A 66 19.88 10.53 -0.43
N GLY A 67 20.23 11.78 -0.70
CA GLY A 67 19.24 12.87 -0.82
C GLY A 67 18.35 12.71 -2.05
N LEU A 68 18.94 12.37 -3.20
CA LEU A 68 18.20 12.17 -4.45
C LEU A 68 17.22 11.00 -4.36
N THR A 69 17.68 9.87 -3.85
CA THR A 69 16.82 8.69 -3.69
C THR A 69 15.70 8.92 -2.67
N LEU A 70 15.97 9.64 -1.57
CA LEU A 70 14.95 10.06 -0.61
C LEU A 70 13.88 10.92 -1.30
N LEU A 71 14.29 11.91 -2.09
CA LEU A 71 13.37 12.77 -2.84
C LEU A 71 12.47 11.94 -3.76
N VAL A 72 13.04 11.01 -4.52
CA VAL A 72 12.28 10.13 -5.43
C VAL A 72 11.30 9.24 -4.64
N ALA A 73 11.70 8.72 -3.48
CA ALA A 73 10.80 7.92 -2.63
C ALA A 73 9.62 8.76 -2.10
N VAL A 74 9.89 10.00 -1.64
CA VAL A 74 8.83 10.93 -1.18
C VAL A 74 7.88 11.27 -2.32
N LEU A 75 8.40 11.58 -3.50
CA LEU A 75 7.58 11.89 -4.67
C LEU A 75 6.74 10.68 -5.12
N ALA A 76 7.29 9.47 -5.10
CA ALA A 76 6.55 8.25 -5.43
C ALA A 76 5.41 8.01 -4.43
N VAL A 77 5.68 8.12 -3.13
CA VAL A 77 4.65 8.03 -2.08
C VAL A 77 3.57 9.08 -2.30
N GLY A 78 3.95 10.35 -2.48
CA GLY A 78 3.02 11.46 -2.72
C GLY A 78 2.15 11.23 -3.95
N LEU A 79 2.73 10.76 -5.05
CA LEU A 79 1.99 10.45 -6.29
C LEU A 79 0.97 9.33 -6.07
N LEU A 80 1.32 8.27 -5.34
CA LEU A 80 0.39 7.16 -5.06
C LEU A 80 -0.77 7.62 -4.17
N PHE A 81 -0.51 8.49 -3.17
CA PHE A 81 -1.58 9.09 -2.36
C PHE A 81 -2.47 10.00 -3.22
N ALA A 82 -1.88 10.86 -4.06
CA ALA A 82 -2.63 11.72 -4.98
C ALA A 82 -3.47 10.90 -5.98
N SER A 83 -2.93 9.77 -6.48
CA SER A 83 -3.68 8.87 -7.36
C SER A 83 -4.84 8.18 -6.62
N PHE A 84 -4.65 7.80 -5.36
CA PHE A 84 -5.71 7.26 -4.52
C PHE A 84 -6.82 8.29 -4.31
N GLU A 85 -6.48 9.52 -3.94
CA GLU A 85 -7.43 10.61 -3.72
C GLU A 85 -8.16 11.00 -5.01
N ALA A 86 -7.43 11.13 -6.14
CA ALA A 86 -8.01 11.44 -7.43
C ALA A 86 -8.98 10.36 -7.95
N SER A 87 -8.87 9.13 -7.46
CA SER A 87 -9.86 8.07 -7.73
C SER A 87 -11.19 8.29 -7.03
N ARG A 88 -11.29 9.32 -6.16
CA ARG A 88 -12.48 9.66 -5.37
C ARG A 88 -13.11 8.44 -4.70
N PRO A 89 -12.33 7.70 -3.88
CA PRO A 89 -12.88 6.53 -3.23
C PRO A 89 -14.04 6.94 -2.33
N PRO A 90 -15.16 6.23 -2.36
CA PRO A 90 -16.30 6.53 -1.49
C PRO A 90 -15.86 6.37 -0.03
N LEU A 91 -16.50 7.10 0.90
CA LEU A 91 -16.22 7.02 2.34
C LEU A 91 -16.22 5.57 2.86
N ARG A 92 -17.05 4.72 2.26
CA ARG A 92 -17.17 3.28 2.53
C ARG A 92 -15.88 2.50 2.20
N GLN A 93 -15.03 2.98 1.28
CA GLN A 93 -13.71 2.40 0.97
C GLN A 93 -12.62 3.03 1.83
N LEU A 94 -12.72 4.34 2.11
CA LEU A 94 -11.77 5.03 2.98
C LEU A 94 -11.76 4.46 4.39
N MET A 95 -12.93 4.19 4.99
CA MET A 95 -13.01 3.65 6.35
C MET A 95 -12.30 2.30 6.53
N PRO A 96 -12.57 1.26 5.72
CA PRO A 96 -11.81 0.00 5.83
C PRO A 96 -10.31 0.18 5.57
N THR A 97 -9.92 1.06 4.63
CA THR A 97 -8.51 1.36 4.36
C THR A 97 -7.82 1.96 5.59
N ALA A 98 -8.46 2.95 6.23
CA ALA A 98 -7.94 3.58 7.46
C ALA A 98 -7.86 2.58 8.63
N VAL A 99 -8.92 1.79 8.83
CA VAL A 99 -8.96 0.76 9.89
C VAL A 99 -7.88 -0.29 9.70
N LEU A 100 -7.67 -0.78 8.47
CA LEU A 100 -6.62 -1.76 8.19
C LEU A 100 -5.23 -1.15 8.37
N GLY A 101 -5.02 0.11 7.98
CA GLY A 101 -3.77 0.84 8.22
C GLY A 101 -3.46 0.99 9.71
N ALA A 102 -4.46 1.40 10.50
CA ALA A 102 -4.34 1.50 11.96
C ALA A 102 -4.10 0.12 12.62
N THR A 103 -4.81 -0.92 12.17
CA THR A 103 -4.62 -2.29 12.66
C THR A 103 -3.22 -2.81 12.34
N ALA A 104 -2.69 -2.53 11.15
CA ALA A 104 -1.34 -2.90 10.76
C ALA A 104 -0.28 -2.17 11.61
N ALA A 105 -0.49 -0.87 11.87
CA ALA A 105 0.37 -0.08 12.76
C ALA A 105 0.35 -0.63 14.19
N ALA A 106 -0.83 -0.87 14.75
CA ALA A 106 -1.00 -1.45 16.09
C ALA A 106 -0.36 -2.84 16.18
N GLY A 107 -0.56 -3.68 15.16
CA GLY A 107 0.08 -4.98 15.07
C GLY A 107 1.61 -4.89 15.06
N ARG A 108 2.19 -3.93 14.33
CA ARG A 108 3.65 -3.71 14.36
C ARG A 108 4.14 -3.34 15.76
N VAL A 109 3.40 -2.51 16.48
CA VAL A 109 3.74 -2.13 17.87
C VAL A 109 3.59 -3.32 18.81
N LEU A 110 2.51 -4.10 18.68
CA LEU A 110 2.25 -5.27 19.53
C LEU A 110 3.37 -6.34 19.40
N PHE A 111 3.86 -6.57 18.19
CA PHE A 111 4.91 -7.54 17.91
C PHE A 111 6.33 -6.95 17.98
N ALA A 112 6.49 -5.71 18.44
CA ALA A 112 7.79 -5.04 18.58
C ALA A 112 8.86 -5.85 19.33
N PRO A 113 8.51 -6.61 20.42
CA PRO A 113 9.51 -7.38 21.13
C PRO A 113 10.15 -8.52 20.33
N ILE A 114 9.51 -8.95 19.22
CA ILE A 114 10.00 -10.06 18.41
C ILE A 114 10.60 -9.47 17.11
N PRO A 115 11.93 -9.54 16.92
CA PRO A 115 12.58 -8.95 15.75
C PRO A 115 11.97 -9.46 14.44
N ASP A 116 11.61 -8.53 13.58
CA ASP A 116 11.06 -8.74 12.23
C ASP A 116 9.78 -9.61 12.11
N VAL A 117 9.15 -9.99 13.21
CA VAL A 117 7.81 -10.57 13.23
C VAL A 117 6.78 -9.44 13.24
N LYS A 118 6.23 -9.11 12.07
CA LYS A 118 5.33 -7.95 11.87
C LYS A 118 4.17 -8.34 10.95
N PRO A 119 2.90 -8.05 11.30
CA PRO A 119 1.76 -8.38 10.45
C PRO A 119 1.52 -7.40 9.30
N VAL A 120 2.31 -6.31 9.21
CA VAL A 120 2.07 -5.20 8.27
C VAL A 120 2.00 -5.67 6.82
N SER A 121 2.99 -6.45 6.37
CA SER A 121 3.03 -6.98 5.00
C SER A 121 1.80 -7.83 4.69
N ALA A 122 1.41 -8.72 5.60
CA ALA A 122 0.23 -9.56 5.43
C ALA A 122 -1.07 -8.75 5.35
N ILE A 123 -1.23 -7.74 6.22
CA ILE A 123 -2.41 -6.87 6.23
C ILE A 123 -2.47 -6.01 4.96
N ALA A 124 -1.33 -5.47 4.51
CA ALA A 124 -1.25 -4.69 3.27
C ALA A 124 -1.62 -5.54 2.04
N ILE A 125 -1.15 -6.81 1.98
CA ILE A 125 -1.52 -7.76 0.91
C ILE A 125 -3.03 -8.05 0.93
N VAL A 126 -3.61 -8.31 2.11
CA VAL A 126 -5.06 -8.54 2.25
C VAL A 126 -5.86 -7.30 1.83
N ALA A 127 -5.42 -6.11 2.23
CA ALA A 127 -6.05 -4.86 1.83
C ALA A 127 -5.99 -4.64 0.31
N GLY A 128 -4.83 -4.85 -0.30
CA GLY A 128 -4.66 -4.76 -1.74
C GLY A 128 -5.56 -5.73 -2.50
N ALA A 129 -5.65 -6.96 -2.02
CA ALA A 129 -6.49 -8.00 -2.63
C ALA A 129 -8.00 -7.78 -2.48
N ALA A 130 -8.43 -7.13 -1.39
CA ALA A 130 -9.85 -6.97 -1.07
C ALA A 130 -10.41 -5.60 -1.47
N LEU A 131 -9.60 -4.53 -1.38
CA LEU A 131 -10.00 -3.14 -1.60
C LEU A 131 -9.35 -2.50 -2.83
N GLY A 132 -8.49 -3.27 -3.54
CA GLY A 132 -7.74 -2.81 -4.71
C GLY A 132 -6.34 -2.28 -4.39
N ARG A 133 -5.48 -2.29 -5.42
CA ARG A 133 -4.04 -2.03 -5.31
C ARG A 133 -3.68 -0.70 -4.65
N ARG A 134 -4.41 0.39 -4.95
CA ARG A 134 -4.18 1.71 -4.34
C ARG A 134 -4.46 1.70 -2.84
N SER A 135 -5.57 1.08 -2.41
CA SER A 135 -5.89 0.90 -0.99
C SER A 135 -4.82 0.07 -0.27
N GLY A 136 -4.30 -0.99 -0.92
CA GLY A 136 -3.18 -1.78 -0.40
C GLY A 136 -1.93 -0.93 -0.18
N PHE A 137 -1.59 -0.05 -1.14
CA PHE A 137 -0.47 0.88 -0.99
C PHE A 137 -0.69 1.81 0.22
N VAL A 138 -1.85 2.45 0.30
CA VAL A 138 -2.17 3.38 1.39
C VAL A 138 -2.13 2.70 2.75
N VAL A 139 -2.66 1.47 2.88
CA VAL A 139 -2.60 0.70 4.12
C VAL A 139 -1.16 0.46 4.57
N GLY A 140 -0.28 0.01 3.67
CA GLY A 140 1.13 -0.22 3.97
C GLY A 140 1.87 1.07 4.35
N ALA A 141 1.66 2.15 3.59
CA ALA A 141 2.29 3.45 3.83
C ALA A 141 1.83 4.08 5.15
N VAL A 142 0.51 4.08 5.42
CA VAL A 142 -0.06 4.59 6.68
C VAL A 142 0.41 3.77 7.87
N ALA A 143 0.48 2.44 7.74
CA ALA A 143 1.00 1.58 8.80
C ALA A 143 2.44 1.94 9.18
N ALA A 144 3.30 2.21 8.19
CA ALA A 144 4.67 2.69 8.43
C ALA A 144 4.68 4.03 9.16
N LEU A 145 3.98 5.01 8.61
CA LEU A 145 3.94 6.38 9.15
C LEU A 145 3.42 6.39 10.59
N VAL A 146 2.27 5.76 10.85
CA VAL A 146 1.62 5.77 12.16
C VAL A 146 2.44 4.98 13.20
N SER A 147 2.95 3.81 12.86
CA SER A 147 3.75 3.03 13.82
C SER A 147 5.08 3.72 14.16
N ASN A 148 5.64 4.52 13.25
CA ASN A 148 6.87 5.26 13.53
C ASN A 148 6.69 6.41 14.55
N PHE A 149 5.46 6.80 14.90
CA PHE A 149 5.27 7.65 16.09
C PHE A 149 5.68 6.94 17.39
N PHE A 150 5.67 5.61 17.41
CA PHE A 150 6.12 4.80 18.54
C PHE A 150 7.60 4.42 18.45
N PHE A 151 8.10 4.17 17.22
CA PHE A 151 9.50 3.74 17.00
C PHE A 151 10.47 4.88 16.67
N GLY A 152 9.96 6.10 16.53
CA GLY A 152 10.69 7.27 16.07
C GLY A 152 10.54 7.49 14.57
N GLN A 153 10.41 8.77 14.20
CA GLN A 153 10.41 9.23 12.81
C GLN A 153 11.81 9.56 12.35
N GLY A 154 12.10 9.30 11.09
CA GLY A 154 13.41 9.61 10.51
C GLY A 154 13.40 9.49 8.99
N SER A 155 14.59 9.63 8.38
CA SER A 155 14.76 9.50 6.92
C SER A 155 14.38 8.12 6.38
N TRP A 156 14.30 7.11 7.24
CA TRP A 156 13.81 5.76 6.88
C TRP A 156 12.30 5.71 6.69
N THR A 157 11.52 6.65 7.26
CA THR A 157 10.05 6.59 7.21
C THR A 157 9.50 6.59 5.79
N PRO A 158 9.89 7.47 4.86
CA PRO A 158 9.41 7.42 3.48
C PRO A 158 9.75 6.10 2.77
N TRP A 159 10.90 5.52 3.08
CA TRP A 159 11.32 4.23 2.54
C TRP A 159 10.45 3.09 3.03
N GLN A 160 10.10 3.08 4.31
CA GLN A 160 9.17 2.11 4.87
C GLN A 160 7.76 2.29 4.29
N MET A 161 7.29 3.54 4.14
CA MET A 161 6.01 3.83 3.50
C MET A 161 5.97 3.32 2.06
N TYR A 162 7.04 3.59 1.30
CA TYR A 162 7.17 3.09 -0.07
C TYR A 162 7.20 1.56 -0.10
N ALA A 163 8.07 0.92 0.70
CA ALA A 163 8.28 -0.53 0.65
C ALA A 163 7.04 -1.32 1.06
N TRP A 164 6.38 -0.99 2.19
CA TRP A 164 5.13 -1.64 2.56
C TRP A 164 3.95 -1.24 1.67
N GLY A 165 3.95 -0.01 1.17
CA GLY A 165 2.99 0.41 0.15
C GLY A 165 3.11 -0.43 -1.11
N LEU A 166 4.32 -0.66 -1.61
CA LEU A 166 4.60 -1.50 -2.77
C LEU A 166 4.15 -2.95 -2.54
N VAL A 167 4.38 -3.51 -1.36
CA VAL A 167 3.90 -4.85 -0.98
C VAL A 167 2.38 -4.95 -1.14
N GLY A 168 1.64 -3.97 -0.62
CA GLY A 168 0.19 -3.91 -0.72
C GLY A 168 -0.30 -3.67 -2.14
N TYR A 169 0.36 -2.78 -2.89
CA TYR A 169 0.04 -2.50 -4.29
C TYR A 169 0.19 -3.74 -5.17
N LEU A 170 1.33 -4.42 -5.10
CA LEU A 170 1.58 -5.64 -5.86
C LEU A 170 0.68 -6.80 -5.41
N GLY A 171 0.34 -6.87 -4.11
CA GLY A 171 -0.68 -7.79 -3.62
C GLY A 171 -2.03 -7.58 -4.31
N GLY A 172 -2.44 -6.33 -4.52
CA GLY A 172 -3.62 -5.97 -5.30
C GLY A 172 -3.50 -6.38 -6.77
N VAL A 173 -2.38 -6.08 -7.41
CA VAL A 173 -2.11 -6.48 -8.80
C VAL A 173 -2.21 -8.00 -8.98
N LEU A 174 -1.59 -8.78 -8.11
CA LEU A 174 -1.67 -10.25 -8.15
C LEU A 174 -3.09 -10.77 -7.92
N ALA A 175 -3.86 -10.09 -7.07
CA ALA A 175 -5.27 -10.42 -6.85
C ALA A 175 -6.13 -10.14 -8.09
N ASP A 176 -5.91 -9.02 -8.77
CA ASP A 176 -6.62 -8.64 -10.00
C ASP A 176 -6.42 -9.69 -11.12
N HIS A 177 -5.22 -10.29 -11.19
CA HIS A 177 -4.91 -11.40 -12.10
C HIS A 177 -5.36 -12.78 -11.57
N GLY A 178 -5.99 -12.84 -10.39
CA GLY A 178 -6.44 -14.08 -9.76
C GLY A 178 -5.32 -15.00 -9.25
N ALA A 179 -4.06 -14.54 -9.24
CA ALA A 179 -2.90 -15.33 -8.86
C ALA A 179 -2.95 -15.76 -7.37
N LEU A 180 -3.45 -14.89 -6.49
CA LEU A 180 -3.55 -15.16 -5.05
C LEU A 180 -4.64 -16.20 -4.69
N LYS A 181 -5.43 -16.69 -5.65
CA LYS A 181 -6.34 -17.82 -5.42
C LYS A 181 -5.58 -19.12 -5.15
N ARG A 182 -4.36 -19.24 -5.67
CA ARG A 182 -3.48 -20.39 -5.43
C ARG A 182 -2.71 -20.18 -4.12
N ARG A 183 -2.91 -21.08 -3.14
CA ARG A 183 -2.26 -20.96 -1.81
C ARG A 183 -0.73 -20.87 -1.89
N GLY A 184 -0.10 -21.63 -2.78
CA GLY A 184 1.35 -21.58 -3.00
C GLY A 184 1.81 -20.18 -3.46
N VAL A 185 1.07 -19.53 -4.36
CA VAL A 185 1.37 -18.16 -4.82
C VAL A 185 1.13 -17.15 -3.70
N LEU A 186 0.06 -17.32 -2.92
CA LEU A 186 -0.25 -16.44 -1.79
C LEU A 186 0.87 -16.43 -0.75
N TYR A 187 1.28 -17.60 -0.27
CA TYR A 187 2.32 -17.70 0.74
C TYR A 187 3.72 -17.40 0.18
N GLY A 188 3.97 -17.83 -1.07
CA GLY A 188 5.20 -17.47 -1.79
C GLY A 188 5.33 -15.96 -1.97
N TRP A 189 4.25 -15.28 -2.35
CA TRP A 189 4.23 -13.82 -2.40
C TRP A 189 4.44 -13.19 -1.03
N GLY A 190 3.80 -13.71 0.02
CA GLY A 190 4.02 -13.26 1.40
C GLY A 190 5.50 -13.31 1.77
N PHE A 191 6.19 -14.40 1.46
CA PHE A 191 7.62 -14.56 1.72
C PHE A 191 8.48 -13.61 0.86
N ILE A 192 8.27 -13.62 -0.46
CA ILE A 192 9.04 -12.81 -1.41
C ILE A 192 8.86 -11.31 -1.16
N SER A 193 7.64 -10.88 -0.81
CA SER A 193 7.35 -9.48 -0.53
C SER A 193 8.11 -8.94 0.68
N ALA A 194 8.39 -9.79 1.66
CA ALA A 194 9.21 -9.43 2.82
C ALA A 194 10.70 -9.29 2.42
N LEU A 195 11.21 -10.20 1.59
CA LEU A 195 12.57 -10.04 1.03
C LEU A 195 12.69 -8.78 0.18
N MET A 196 11.65 -8.45 -0.60
CA MET A 196 11.62 -7.20 -1.37
C MET A 196 11.62 -5.97 -0.46
N TYR A 197 10.84 -5.99 0.63
CA TYR A 197 10.86 -4.95 1.65
C TYR A 197 12.27 -4.79 2.23
N GLY A 198 12.88 -5.89 2.66
CA GLY A 198 14.25 -5.90 3.19
C GLY A 198 15.27 -5.38 2.19
N ALA A 199 15.18 -5.80 0.92
CA ALA A 199 16.06 -5.31 -0.12
C ALA A 199 16.01 -3.78 -0.29
N ILE A 200 14.82 -3.18 -0.22
CA ILE A 200 14.63 -1.73 -0.30
C ILE A 200 15.24 -1.03 0.93
N LEU A 201 14.98 -1.53 2.13
CA LEU A 201 15.49 -0.92 3.37
C LEU A 201 17.01 -1.12 3.53
N ASN A 202 17.55 -2.27 3.16
CA ASN A 202 18.98 -2.49 3.11
C ASN A 202 19.65 -1.58 2.06
N GLY A 203 19.00 -1.37 0.91
CA GLY A 203 19.44 -0.39 -0.10
C GLY A 203 19.50 1.03 0.46
N TYR A 204 18.46 1.47 1.16
CA TYR A 204 18.49 2.75 1.88
C TYR A 204 19.67 2.84 2.85
N TYR A 205 19.90 1.79 3.67
CA TYR A 205 21.01 1.75 4.60
C TYR A 205 22.36 1.83 3.89
N VAL A 206 22.55 1.06 2.83
CA VAL A 206 23.79 1.05 2.03
C VAL A 206 24.06 2.42 1.44
N LEU A 207 23.07 3.03 0.80
CA LEU A 207 23.24 4.34 0.15
C LEU A 207 23.45 5.48 1.14
N GLY A 208 22.87 5.39 2.33
CA GLY A 208 22.95 6.44 3.34
C GLY A 208 24.18 6.34 4.26
N PHE A 209 24.60 5.13 4.61
CA PHE A 209 25.49 4.94 5.77
C PHE A 209 26.71 4.06 5.50
N VAL A 210 26.77 3.29 4.41
CA VAL A 210 27.92 2.41 4.13
C VAL A 210 28.98 3.18 3.36
N ARG A 211 30.18 3.28 3.95
CA ARG A 211 31.37 3.88 3.32
C ARG A 211 32.63 3.03 3.62
N PRO A 212 33.51 2.80 2.67
CA PRO A 212 33.40 3.11 1.23
C PRO A 212 32.33 2.25 0.55
N LEU A 213 31.68 2.79 -0.50
CA LEU A 213 30.67 2.06 -1.28
C LEU A 213 31.37 1.13 -2.27
N THR A 214 31.63 -0.10 -1.85
CA THR A 214 32.27 -1.15 -2.64
C THR A 214 31.37 -2.37 -2.71
N TRP A 215 31.55 -3.22 -3.73
CA TRP A 215 30.77 -4.46 -3.83
C TRP A 215 30.87 -5.35 -2.58
N PRO A 216 32.05 -5.56 -1.96
CA PRO A 216 32.12 -6.30 -0.70
C PRO A 216 31.33 -5.68 0.44
N SER A 217 31.36 -4.34 0.60
CA SER A 217 30.62 -3.68 1.67
C SER A 217 29.10 -3.71 1.45
N ILE A 218 28.66 -3.61 0.19
CA ILE A 218 27.25 -3.77 -0.19
C ILE A 218 26.77 -5.19 0.15
N LEU A 219 27.49 -6.20 -0.34
CA LEU A 219 27.15 -7.60 -0.08
C LEU A 219 27.15 -7.94 1.41
N ALA A 220 28.10 -7.42 2.17
CA ALA A 220 28.18 -7.62 3.62
C ALA A 220 26.93 -7.02 4.32
N ALA A 221 26.49 -5.82 3.93
CA ALA A 221 25.29 -5.18 4.49
C ALA A 221 24.02 -6.00 4.21
N TYR A 222 23.84 -6.45 2.97
CA TYR A 222 22.71 -7.31 2.60
C TYR A 222 22.76 -8.68 3.30
N ALA A 223 23.93 -9.29 3.39
CA ALA A 223 24.12 -10.57 4.09
C ALA A 223 23.79 -10.45 5.58
N ALA A 224 24.14 -9.33 6.21
CA ALA A 224 23.80 -9.07 7.61
C ALA A 224 22.29 -8.92 7.84
N GLY A 225 21.55 -8.32 6.89
CA GLY A 225 20.09 -8.17 6.95
C GLY A 225 19.30 -9.45 6.60
N ALA A 226 19.88 -10.32 5.77
CA ALA A 226 19.19 -11.46 5.20
C ALA A 226 18.52 -12.40 6.23
N PRO A 227 19.09 -12.74 7.39
CA PRO A 227 18.41 -13.57 8.38
C PRO A 227 17.10 -12.94 8.89
N LEU A 228 17.10 -11.63 9.11
CA LEU A 228 15.89 -10.88 9.55
C LEU A 228 14.85 -10.79 8.45
N ASP A 229 15.28 -10.61 7.20
CA ASP A 229 14.39 -10.61 6.04
C ASP A 229 13.70 -11.99 5.86
N VAL A 230 14.42 -13.08 6.12
CA VAL A 230 13.85 -14.44 6.10
C VAL A 230 12.83 -14.62 7.23
N VAL A 231 13.13 -14.17 8.45
CA VAL A 231 12.18 -14.19 9.59
C VAL A 231 10.92 -13.40 9.22
N HIS A 232 11.06 -12.19 8.64
CA HIS A 232 9.93 -11.40 8.18
C HIS A 232 9.11 -12.14 7.12
N GLY A 233 9.76 -12.85 6.19
CA GLY A 233 9.10 -13.66 5.16
C GLY A 233 8.26 -14.78 5.75
N ILE A 234 8.84 -15.55 6.67
CA ILE A 234 8.15 -16.64 7.37
C ILE A 234 6.97 -16.08 8.20
N ALA A 235 7.20 -15.00 8.95
CA ALA A 235 6.16 -14.35 9.74
C ALA A 235 5.01 -13.84 8.85
N THR A 236 5.32 -13.21 7.71
CA THR A 236 4.31 -12.74 6.75
C THR A 236 3.47 -13.88 6.21
N ALA A 237 4.08 -15.00 5.82
CA ALA A 237 3.36 -16.19 5.36
C ALA A 237 2.47 -16.78 6.46
N ALA A 238 2.95 -16.83 7.71
CA ALA A 238 2.19 -17.31 8.87
C ALA A 238 0.99 -16.39 9.17
N PHE A 239 1.18 -15.06 9.18
CA PHE A 239 0.08 -14.11 9.33
C PHE A 239 -0.94 -14.22 8.19
N LEU A 240 -0.50 -14.38 6.93
CA LEU A 240 -1.41 -14.64 5.82
C LEU A 240 -2.21 -15.91 6.02
N ALA A 241 -1.60 -16.99 6.52
CA ALA A 241 -2.33 -18.23 6.82
C ALA A 241 -3.43 -18.01 7.86
N ALA A 242 -3.16 -17.19 8.87
CA ALA A 242 -4.11 -16.88 9.94
C ALA A 242 -5.24 -15.95 9.49
N ILE A 243 -4.91 -14.84 8.76
CA ILE A 243 -5.87 -13.75 8.51
C ILE A 243 -6.56 -13.83 7.14
N TRP A 244 -5.97 -14.48 6.12
CA TRP A 244 -6.46 -14.45 4.74
C TRP A 244 -7.93 -14.88 4.62
N ALA A 245 -8.28 -16.03 5.18
CA ALA A 245 -9.63 -16.55 5.04
C ALA A 245 -10.65 -15.79 5.90
N PRO A 246 -10.44 -15.52 7.21
CA PRO A 246 -11.41 -14.80 8.02
C PRO A 246 -11.58 -13.34 7.59
N TRP A 247 -10.48 -12.62 7.34
CA TRP A 247 -10.54 -11.22 6.95
C TRP A 247 -11.05 -11.05 5.51
N GLY A 248 -10.64 -11.91 4.59
CA GLY A 248 -11.16 -11.89 3.23
C GLY A 248 -12.68 -12.12 3.19
N ARG A 249 -13.25 -12.97 4.08
CA ARG A 249 -14.72 -13.12 4.21
C ARG A 249 -15.36 -11.88 4.83
N ALA A 250 -14.77 -11.32 5.90
CA ALA A 250 -15.30 -10.15 6.58
C ALA A 250 -15.32 -8.93 5.65
N ILE A 251 -14.20 -8.64 4.97
CA ILE A 251 -14.10 -7.50 4.05
C ILE A 251 -15.06 -7.66 2.88
N ARG A 252 -15.16 -8.85 2.26
CA ARG A 252 -16.14 -9.11 1.18
C ARG A 252 -17.57 -8.88 1.61
N ARG A 253 -17.93 -9.24 2.87
CA ARG A 253 -19.29 -8.94 3.40
C ARG A 253 -19.53 -7.45 3.52
N VAL A 254 -18.53 -6.68 3.99
CA VAL A 254 -18.62 -5.22 4.07
C VAL A 254 -18.75 -4.62 2.68
N VAL A 255 -17.92 -5.06 1.72
CA VAL A 255 -17.97 -4.61 0.32
C VAL A 255 -19.32 -4.89 -0.30
N ALA A 256 -19.85 -6.14 -0.16
CA ALA A 256 -21.15 -6.52 -0.71
C ALA A 256 -22.32 -5.77 -0.06
N LYS A 257 -22.28 -5.59 1.28
CA LYS A 257 -23.36 -4.90 2.01
C LYS A 257 -23.50 -3.43 1.62
N TYR A 258 -22.40 -2.79 1.26
CA TYR A 258 -22.37 -1.36 0.97
C TYR A 258 -22.14 -1.03 -0.51
N ASP A 259 -22.24 -2.03 -1.39
CA ASP A 259 -22.02 -1.90 -2.85
C ASP A 259 -20.68 -1.20 -3.18
N LEU A 260 -19.62 -1.65 -2.50
CA LEU A 260 -18.25 -1.15 -2.71
C LEU A 260 -17.60 -1.74 -3.97
N SER A 261 -18.38 -2.37 -4.85
CA SER A 261 -17.91 -3.07 -6.04
C SER A 261 -17.60 -2.14 -7.22
N THR A 262 -17.00 -1.00 -6.97
CA THR A 262 -16.36 -0.21 -8.04
C THR A 262 -14.93 -0.66 -8.23
N ARG A 263 -14.77 -1.73 -9.00
CA ARG A 263 -13.48 -2.10 -9.62
C ARG A 263 -13.21 -1.30 -10.86
#